data_6b613e62c408c3388f3a22c9e8f7774b
#
_entry.id   6b613e62c408c3388f3a22c9e8f7774b
#
_cell.length_a   1.000
_cell.length_b   1.000
_cell.length_c   1.000
_cell.angle_alpha   90.00
_cell.angle_beta   90.00
_cell.angle_gamma   90.00
#
_symmetry.space_group_name_H-M   'P 1'
#
loop_
_entity.id
_entity.type
_entity.pdbx_description
1 polymer ?
#
loop_
_entity_poly.entity_id
_entity_poly.type
_entity_poly.pdbx_seq_one_letter_code
_entity_poly.pdbx_strand_id
1 'polypeptide(L)'
;MTKVLLVEDNEMNRDMLSRRLIRRGFQVVFAMDGQQGIDLARSERPDVILMDMSLPVIDGWEASRRLKADDATRSVPVIGLTAHAMSGDREKAIEAGCDDYDTKPVELDRLITKIERLIGTAKDEALRQAV
;
A
#
# COMPACT_ATOMS: atom_id res chain seq x y z
N MET A 1 -6.44 -14.60 6.82
CA MET A 1 -5.91 -14.29 5.49
C MET A 1 -5.51 -12.82 5.44
N THR A 2 -4.32 -12.54 4.98
CA THR A 2 -3.84 -11.15 4.88
C THR A 2 -4.63 -10.38 3.83
N LYS A 3 -5.16 -9.24 4.22
CA LYS A 3 -5.95 -8.39 3.33
C LYS A 3 -5.08 -7.25 2.79
N VAL A 4 -4.99 -7.16 1.48
CA VAL A 4 -4.23 -6.13 0.75
C VAL A 4 -5.23 -5.17 0.10
N LEU A 5 -5.06 -3.88 0.33
CA LEU A 5 -5.75 -2.85 -0.44
C LEU A 5 -4.82 -2.39 -1.55
N LEU A 6 -5.20 -2.61 -2.79
CA LEU A 6 -4.45 -2.18 -3.96
C LEU A 6 -5.11 -0.95 -4.57
N VAL A 7 -4.39 0.17 -4.59
CA VAL A 7 -4.88 1.41 -5.18
C VAL A 7 -4.14 1.63 -6.49
N GLU A 8 -4.83 1.38 -7.60
CA GLU A 8 -4.28 1.41 -8.96
C GLU A 8 -5.37 1.81 -9.95
N ASP A 9 -5.14 2.85 -10.73
CA ASP A 9 -6.13 3.35 -11.69
C ASP A 9 -6.15 2.57 -13.01
N ASN A 10 -5.05 1.94 -13.40
CA ASN A 10 -4.98 1.17 -14.64
C ASN A 10 -5.59 -0.20 -14.43
N GLU A 11 -6.70 -0.47 -15.15
CA GLU A 11 -7.45 -1.71 -14.98
C GLU A 11 -6.61 -2.96 -15.24
N MET A 12 -5.79 -2.93 -16.30
CA MET A 12 -4.94 -4.08 -16.65
C MET A 12 -3.91 -4.37 -15.55
N ASN A 13 -3.24 -3.34 -15.06
CA ASN A 13 -2.26 -3.49 -13.99
C ASN A 13 -2.91 -3.95 -12.69
N ARG A 14 -4.05 -3.37 -12.36
CA ARG A 14 -4.83 -3.72 -11.17
C ARG A 14 -5.26 -5.19 -11.21
N ASP A 15 -5.82 -5.63 -12.33
CA ASP A 15 -6.30 -6.99 -12.51
C ASP A 15 -5.14 -8.00 -12.44
N MET A 16 -4.05 -7.71 -13.14
CA MET A 16 -2.88 -8.59 -13.17
C MET A 16 -2.26 -8.77 -11.79
N LEU A 17 -2.03 -7.67 -11.07
CA LEU A 17 -1.42 -7.74 -9.75
C LEU A 17 -2.36 -8.38 -8.73
N SER A 18 -3.65 -8.05 -8.79
CA SER A 18 -4.65 -8.68 -7.91
C SER A 18 -4.66 -10.20 -8.06
N ARG A 19 -4.68 -10.70 -9.30
CA ARG A 19 -4.69 -12.15 -9.54
C ARG A 19 -3.44 -12.82 -8.99
N ARG A 20 -2.27 -12.21 -9.19
CA ARG A 20 -1.00 -12.74 -8.67
C ARG A 20 -0.99 -12.82 -7.16
N LEU A 21 -1.48 -11.78 -6.49
CA LEU A 21 -1.55 -11.76 -5.04
C LEU A 21 -2.54 -12.79 -4.49
N ILE A 22 -3.70 -12.94 -5.14
CA ILE A 22 -4.70 -13.93 -4.75
C ILE A 22 -4.12 -15.33 -4.85
N ARG A 23 -3.38 -15.63 -5.91
CA ARG A 23 -2.72 -16.94 -6.07
C ARG A 23 -1.72 -17.24 -4.96
N ARG A 24 -1.15 -16.20 -4.35
CA ARG A 24 -0.18 -16.35 -3.26
C ARG A 24 -0.85 -16.32 -1.87
N GLY A 25 -2.18 -16.38 -1.83
CA GLY A 25 -2.92 -16.53 -0.59
C GLY A 25 -3.40 -15.24 0.06
N PHE A 26 -3.30 -14.11 -0.64
CA PHE A 26 -3.78 -12.83 -0.12
C PHE A 26 -5.24 -12.59 -0.51
N GLN A 27 -5.97 -11.91 0.36
CA GLN A 27 -7.26 -11.32 0.03
C GLN A 27 -7.00 -9.92 -0.52
N VAL A 28 -7.59 -9.58 -1.67
CA VAL A 28 -7.33 -8.29 -2.31
C VAL A 28 -8.63 -7.50 -2.44
N VAL A 29 -8.58 -6.27 -1.95
CA VAL A 29 -9.59 -5.25 -2.21
C VAL A 29 -8.90 -4.19 -3.04
N PHE A 30 -9.59 -3.61 -4.03
CA PHE A 30 -8.93 -2.63 -4.88
C PHE A 30 -9.73 -1.32 -4.98
N ALA A 31 -8.99 -0.24 -5.20
CA ALA A 31 -9.51 1.10 -5.43
C ALA A 31 -8.94 1.65 -6.74
N MET A 32 -9.68 2.51 -7.40
CA MET A 32 -9.31 3.03 -8.72
C MET A 32 -8.72 4.43 -8.67
N ASP A 33 -8.81 5.10 -7.53
CA ASP A 33 -8.20 6.42 -7.32
C ASP A 33 -7.84 6.62 -5.85
N GLY A 34 -7.17 7.74 -5.57
CA GLY A 34 -6.68 8.03 -4.23
C GLY A 34 -7.80 8.21 -3.20
N GLN A 35 -8.91 8.82 -3.59
CA GLN A 35 -10.03 9.04 -2.67
C GLN A 35 -10.71 7.73 -2.31
N GLN A 36 -10.95 6.86 -3.29
CA GLN A 36 -11.48 5.51 -3.03
C GLN A 36 -10.53 4.72 -2.12
N GLY A 37 -9.22 4.87 -2.34
CA GLY A 37 -8.22 4.21 -1.51
C GLY A 37 -8.32 4.63 -0.05
N ILE A 38 -8.47 5.92 0.21
CA ILE A 38 -8.65 6.45 1.57
C ILE A 38 -9.94 5.90 2.19
N ASP A 39 -11.05 5.94 1.45
CA ASP A 39 -12.34 5.49 1.95
C ASP A 39 -12.33 3.98 2.26
N LEU A 40 -11.74 3.17 1.38
CA LEU A 40 -11.64 1.73 1.58
C LEU A 40 -10.66 1.35 2.69
N ALA A 41 -9.59 2.12 2.88
CA ALA A 41 -8.69 1.90 4.00
C ALA A 41 -9.42 2.01 5.34
N ARG A 42 -10.36 2.95 5.44
CA ARG A 42 -11.16 3.12 6.65
C ARG A 42 -12.18 2.00 6.83
N SER A 43 -12.90 1.64 5.76
CA SER A 43 -14.00 0.67 5.85
C SER A 43 -13.53 -0.78 5.87
N GLU A 44 -12.51 -1.11 5.13
CA GLU A 44 -12.03 -2.48 4.97
C GLU A 44 -10.93 -2.88 5.95
N ARG A 45 -10.27 -1.92 6.57
CA ARG A 45 -9.17 -2.13 7.51
C ARG A 45 -8.15 -3.14 7.00
N PRO A 46 -7.49 -2.84 5.88
CA PRO A 46 -6.51 -3.78 5.30
C PRO A 46 -5.29 -3.93 6.19
N ASP A 47 -4.56 -5.01 5.99
CA ASP A 47 -3.29 -5.25 6.68
C ASP A 47 -2.14 -4.47 6.05
N VAL A 48 -2.25 -4.16 4.76
CA VAL A 48 -1.26 -3.38 4.02
C VAL A 48 -1.93 -2.68 2.85
N ILE A 49 -1.41 -1.52 2.48
CA ILE A 49 -1.88 -0.75 1.32
C ILE A 49 -0.75 -0.67 0.30
N LEU A 50 -1.06 -1.07 -0.94
CA LEU A 50 -0.16 -0.87 -2.08
C LEU A 50 -0.69 0.34 -2.84
N MET A 51 0.09 1.43 -2.85
CA MET A 51 -0.35 2.72 -3.36
C MET A 51 0.42 3.12 -4.60
N ASP A 52 -0.24 3.15 -5.76
CA ASP A 52 0.34 3.73 -6.96
C ASP A 52 0.55 5.23 -6.73
N MET A 53 1.75 5.72 -7.04
CA MET A 53 2.06 7.13 -6.84
C MET A 53 1.49 8.03 -7.94
N SER A 54 1.12 7.48 -9.10
CA SER A 54 0.61 8.22 -10.27
C SER A 54 -0.90 8.08 -10.42
N LEU A 55 -1.66 8.47 -9.40
CA LEU A 55 -3.12 8.34 -9.40
C LEU A 55 -3.82 9.62 -9.85
N PRO A 56 -5.03 9.49 -10.45
CA PRO A 56 -5.87 10.65 -10.71
C PRO A 56 -6.59 11.12 -9.44
N VAL A 57 -7.18 12.29 -9.48
CA VAL A 57 -7.95 12.95 -8.41
C VAL A 57 -7.05 13.37 -7.25
N ILE A 58 -6.60 12.41 -6.46
CA ILE A 58 -5.59 12.62 -5.41
C ILE A 58 -4.46 11.65 -5.73
N ASP A 59 -3.24 12.18 -5.95
CA ASP A 59 -2.10 11.30 -6.26
C ASP A 59 -1.70 10.46 -5.04
N GLY A 60 -0.85 9.47 -5.27
CA GLY A 60 -0.45 8.54 -4.22
C GLY A 60 0.33 9.19 -3.09
N TRP A 61 1.08 10.26 -3.36
CA TRP A 61 1.80 11.01 -2.34
C TRP A 61 0.83 11.66 -1.36
N GLU A 62 -0.16 12.39 -1.89
CA GLU A 62 -1.17 13.05 -1.06
C GLU A 62 -2.08 12.06 -0.34
N ALA A 63 -2.48 10.98 -1.03
CA ALA A 63 -3.28 9.94 -0.40
C ALA A 63 -2.55 9.31 0.79
N SER A 64 -1.24 9.05 0.63
CA SER A 64 -0.41 8.49 1.71
C SER A 64 -0.32 9.45 2.90
N ARG A 65 -0.13 10.74 2.64
CA ARG A 65 -0.11 11.76 3.71
C ARG A 65 -1.41 11.78 4.48
N ARG A 66 -2.54 11.74 3.79
CA ARG A 66 -3.86 11.74 4.42
C ARG A 66 -4.11 10.48 5.25
N LEU A 67 -3.68 9.33 4.75
CA LEU A 67 -3.80 8.07 5.49
C LEU A 67 -2.98 8.12 6.78
N LYS A 68 -1.78 8.67 6.73
CA LYS A 68 -0.90 8.76 7.91
C LYS A 68 -1.32 9.87 8.88
N ALA A 69 -2.11 10.83 8.44
CA ALA A 69 -2.64 11.89 9.29
C ALA A 69 -3.94 11.48 10.00
N ASP A 70 -4.57 10.38 9.59
CA ASP A 70 -5.85 9.92 10.13
C ASP A 70 -5.60 8.81 11.16
N ASP A 71 -6.11 8.99 12.37
CA ASP A 71 -5.95 8.01 13.45
C ASP A 71 -6.49 6.63 13.08
N ALA A 72 -7.53 6.57 12.24
CA ALA A 72 -8.14 5.30 11.82
C ALA A 72 -7.26 4.49 10.87
N THR A 73 -6.33 5.13 10.14
CA THR A 73 -5.55 4.47 9.09
C THR A 73 -4.04 4.58 9.26
N ARG A 74 -3.55 5.44 10.13
CA ARG A 74 -2.11 5.73 10.24
C ARG A 74 -1.26 4.52 10.60
N SER A 75 -1.81 3.53 11.28
CA SER A 75 -1.09 2.33 11.68
C SER A 75 -0.99 1.29 10.57
N VAL A 76 -1.74 1.45 9.47
CA VAL A 76 -1.70 0.52 8.35
C VAL A 76 -0.46 0.79 7.51
N PRO A 77 0.40 -0.21 7.27
CA PRO A 77 1.59 -0.01 6.43
C PRO A 77 1.21 0.35 4.99
N VAL A 78 1.95 1.30 4.41
CA VAL A 78 1.76 1.74 3.03
C VAL A 78 3.05 1.50 2.25
N ILE A 79 2.95 0.77 1.14
CA ILE A 79 4.04 0.58 0.19
C ILE A 79 3.71 1.40 -1.06
N GLY A 80 4.54 2.41 -1.36
CA GLY A 80 4.37 3.18 -2.58
C GLY A 80 4.89 2.44 -3.80
N LEU A 81 4.12 2.43 -4.89
CA LEU A 81 4.53 1.83 -6.15
C LEU A 81 4.80 2.94 -7.15
N THR A 82 6.05 3.06 -7.61
CA THR A 82 6.45 4.12 -8.52
C THR A 82 6.95 3.54 -9.85
N ALA A 83 6.62 4.24 -10.96
CA ALA A 83 7.11 3.87 -12.28
C ALA A 83 8.59 4.24 -12.48
N HIS A 84 9.14 5.08 -11.61
CA HIS A 84 10.48 5.61 -11.78
C HIS A 84 11.35 5.31 -10.56
N ALA A 85 12.44 4.59 -10.78
CA ALA A 85 13.45 4.32 -9.75
C ALA A 85 14.51 5.45 -9.74
N MET A 86 14.07 6.71 -9.86
CA MET A 86 14.98 7.84 -9.86
C MET A 86 15.37 8.26 -8.45
N SER A 87 16.56 8.84 -8.33
CA SER A 87 16.99 9.41 -7.06
C SER A 87 15.98 10.48 -6.61
N GLY A 88 15.51 10.39 -5.38
CA GLY A 88 14.51 11.30 -4.84
C GLY A 88 13.13 10.68 -4.68
N ASP A 89 12.76 9.64 -5.42
CA ASP A 89 11.47 8.99 -5.27
C ASP A 89 11.33 8.28 -3.93
N ARG A 90 12.41 7.68 -3.45
CA ARG A 90 12.42 7.05 -2.14
C ARG A 90 12.19 8.09 -1.03
N GLU A 91 12.88 9.22 -1.11
CA GLU A 91 12.76 10.30 -0.15
C GLU A 91 11.34 10.87 -0.16
N LYS A 92 10.75 11.05 -1.34
CA LYS A 92 9.36 11.49 -1.46
C LYS A 92 8.38 10.51 -0.82
N ALA A 93 8.59 9.22 -1.03
CA ALA A 93 7.76 8.19 -0.42
C ALA A 93 7.82 8.25 1.10
N ILE A 94 9.02 8.37 1.65
CA ILE A 94 9.22 8.47 3.09
C ILE A 94 8.61 9.75 3.65
N GLU A 95 8.79 10.89 2.98
CA GLU A 95 8.18 12.16 3.38
C GLU A 95 6.66 12.11 3.35
N ALA A 96 6.08 11.35 2.43
CA ALA A 96 4.63 11.15 2.36
C ALA A 96 4.12 10.19 3.45
N GLY A 97 5.02 9.56 4.20
CA GLY A 97 4.67 8.65 5.27
C GLY A 97 4.57 7.19 4.84
N CYS A 98 5.03 6.85 3.63
CA CYS A 98 5.08 5.46 3.20
C CYS A 98 6.10 4.69 4.05
N ASP A 99 5.75 3.46 4.40
CA ASP A 99 6.62 2.59 5.19
C ASP A 99 7.69 1.93 4.33
N ASP A 100 7.42 1.78 3.05
CA ASP A 100 8.38 1.28 2.07
C ASP A 100 7.92 1.73 0.68
N TYR A 101 8.71 1.42 -0.32
CA TYR A 101 8.36 1.67 -1.72
C TYR A 101 8.89 0.54 -2.60
N ASP A 102 8.31 0.39 -3.78
CA ASP A 102 8.82 -0.51 -4.78
C ASP A 102 8.62 0.11 -6.16
N THR A 103 9.29 -0.44 -7.16
CA THR A 103 9.28 0.08 -8.51
C THR A 103 8.46 -0.80 -9.44
N LYS A 104 7.87 -0.17 -10.46
CA LYS A 104 7.19 -0.89 -11.56
C LYS A 104 8.20 -1.13 -12.68
N PRO A 105 8.12 -2.27 -13.36
CA PRO A 105 7.17 -3.37 -13.18
C PRO A 105 7.40 -4.10 -11.86
N VAL A 106 6.31 -4.55 -11.25
CA VAL A 106 6.36 -5.22 -9.95
C VAL A 106 7.05 -6.57 -10.07
N GLU A 107 8.07 -6.78 -9.23
CA GLU A 107 8.67 -8.09 -9.04
C GLU A 107 7.98 -8.71 -7.82
N LEU A 108 7.17 -9.73 -8.06
CA LEU A 108 6.21 -10.22 -7.06
C LEU A 108 6.86 -10.73 -5.79
N ASP A 109 7.93 -11.52 -5.90
CA ASP A 109 8.58 -12.10 -4.72
C ASP A 109 9.18 -11.02 -3.83
N ARG A 110 9.78 -10.00 -4.43
CA ARG A 110 10.31 -8.84 -3.68
C ARG A 110 9.19 -8.09 -2.98
N LEU A 111 8.08 -7.86 -3.68
CA LEU A 111 6.94 -7.14 -3.10
C LEU A 111 6.34 -7.93 -1.93
N ILE A 112 6.16 -9.24 -2.08
CA ILE A 112 5.61 -10.08 -1.02
C ILE A 112 6.53 -10.08 0.20
N THR A 113 7.84 -10.13 0.00
CA THR A 113 8.80 -10.04 1.10
C THR A 113 8.63 -8.74 1.88
N LYS A 114 8.44 -7.64 1.19
CA LYS A 114 8.19 -6.34 1.83
C LYS A 114 6.87 -6.32 2.60
N ILE A 115 5.81 -6.88 2.01
CA ILE A 115 4.51 -6.98 2.66
C ILE A 115 4.63 -7.77 3.96
N GLU A 116 5.22 -8.95 3.92
CA GLU A 116 5.35 -9.82 5.08
C GLU A 116 6.18 -9.19 6.19
N ARG A 117 7.26 -8.49 5.82
CA ARG A 117 8.10 -7.80 6.79
C ARG A 117 7.32 -6.68 7.50
N LEU A 118 6.58 -5.88 6.77
CA LEU A 118 5.80 -4.78 7.35
C LEU A 118 4.66 -5.27 8.22
N ILE A 119 3.97 -6.32 7.81
CA ILE A 119 2.89 -6.93 8.58
C ILE A 119 3.44 -7.53 9.87
N GLY A 120 4.58 -8.22 9.80
CA GLY A 120 5.24 -8.77 10.98
C GLY A 120 5.61 -7.70 12.00
N THR A 121 6.18 -6.60 11.54
CA THR A 121 6.53 -5.46 12.39
C THR A 121 5.29 -4.84 13.04
N ALA A 122 4.22 -4.64 12.27
CA ALA A 122 2.99 -4.06 12.80
C ALA A 122 2.35 -4.95 13.87
N LYS A 123 2.38 -6.26 13.68
CA LYS A 123 1.88 -7.23 14.68
C LYS A 123 2.73 -7.19 15.95
N ASP A 124 4.04 -7.12 15.81
CA ASP A 124 4.94 -7.04 16.96
C ASP A 124 4.71 -5.77 17.77
N GLU A 125 4.52 -4.65 17.11
CA GLU A 125 4.20 -3.38 17.76
C GLU A 125 2.87 -3.45 18.51
N ALA A 126 1.84 -4.05 17.90
CA ALA A 126 0.54 -4.23 18.54
C ALA A 126 0.65 -5.10 19.79
N LEU A 127 1.45 -6.18 19.75
CA LEU A 127 1.69 -7.03 20.91
C LEU A 127 2.40 -6.27 22.04
N ARG A 128 3.37 -5.43 21.71
CA ARG A 128 4.06 -4.60 22.71
C ARG A 128 3.14 -3.60 23.37
N GLN A 129 2.21 -3.02 22.60
CA GLN A 129 1.25 -2.05 23.13
C GLN A 129 0.14 -2.69 23.95
N ALA A 130 -0.12 -3.97 23.75
CA ALA A 130 -1.17 -4.70 24.46
C ALA A 130 -0.73 -5.16 25.87
N VAL A 131 0.55 -5.01 26.23
CA VAL A 131 1.08 -5.48 27.52
C VAL A 131 1.06 -4.39 28.60
#